data_35fe66feee01ac34c1507b258203528e
#
_entry.id   35fe66feee01ac34c1507b258203528e
#
_cell.length_a   1.000
_cell.length_b   1.000
_cell.length_c   1.000
_cell.angle_alpha   90.00
_cell.angle_beta   90.00
_cell.angle_gamma   90.00
#
_symmetry.space_group_name_H-M   'P 1'
#
loop_
_entity.id
_entity.type
_entity.pdbx_description
1 polymer ?
#
loop_
_entity_poly.entity_id
_entity_poly.type
_entity_poly.pdbx_seq_one_letter_code
_entity_poly.pdbx_strand_id
1 'polypeptide(L)'
;MSLLNKKILHAACIAGVCLTINGINAEAADYEKASELDISYDVSGCYEDIAALHDEGVRVFDTAGLLSDEEREALGAALDTVSEHTGFDIAVFTAEDISGYERTQDYADDIYDNAGFGYGADNSGCILVMETYGNGSAHISTAGDAIRYITDRGVDYIFDEIDNGSGVWTYFAEGDYYKACTLFAEGVELLYSEGISEDQANYDTETGELDPYYELEPKKKSLDPLEILAAIAISLIAGI
;
A
#
# COMPACT_ATOMS: atom_id res chain seq x y z
N MET A 1 12.45 16.42 26.87
CA MET A 1 13.24 16.24 25.64
C MET A 1 12.58 17.08 24.56
N SER A 2 13.33 17.94 23.88
CA SER A 2 12.77 19.00 23.04
C SER A 2 12.28 18.44 21.69
N LEU A 3 11.24 19.07 21.13
CA LEU A 3 10.69 18.83 19.78
C LEU A 3 11.77 18.81 18.67
N LEU A 4 12.89 19.44 18.90
CA LEU A 4 14.01 19.47 17.96
C LEU A 4 14.69 18.09 17.79
N ASN A 5 14.72 17.27 18.84
CA ASN A 5 15.31 15.92 18.76
C ASN A 5 14.41 14.89 18.04
N LYS A 6 13.09 15.15 17.96
CA LYS A 6 12.19 14.30 17.15
C LYS A 6 12.37 14.50 15.65
N LYS A 7 12.60 15.75 15.21
CA LYS A 7 12.81 16.07 13.79
C LYS A 7 14.13 15.51 13.22
N ILE A 8 15.15 15.37 14.05
CA ILE A 8 16.46 14.83 13.62
C ILE A 8 16.39 13.30 13.45
N LEU A 9 15.52 12.62 14.19
CA LEU A 9 15.36 11.16 14.08
C LEU A 9 14.59 10.75 12.81
N HIS A 10 13.65 11.56 12.33
CA HIS A 10 12.91 11.30 11.08
C HIS A 10 13.77 11.49 9.82
N ALA A 11 14.70 12.45 9.83
CA ALA A 11 15.57 12.69 8.69
C ALA A 11 16.73 11.68 8.53
N ALA A 12 17.00 10.88 9.54
CA ALA A 12 18.12 9.93 9.53
C ALA A 12 17.74 8.54 9.02
N CYS A 13 16.45 8.21 8.88
CA CYS A 13 16.00 6.90 8.41
C CYS A 13 15.89 6.79 6.88
N ILE A 14 15.92 7.90 6.15
CA ILE A 14 15.68 7.91 4.69
C ILE A 14 16.98 7.94 3.87
N ALA A 15 18.11 8.26 4.47
CA ALA A 15 19.38 8.36 3.74
C ALA A 15 20.32 7.20 4.11
N GLY A 16 20.22 6.13 3.34
CA GLY A 16 21.33 5.18 3.20
C GLY A 16 21.17 3.84 3.86
N VAL A 17 20.38 2.97 3.30
CA VAL A 17 20.56 1.52 3.46
C VAL A 17 20.74 0.90 2.07
N CYS A 18 21.96 0.95 1.58
CA CYS A 18 22.45 0.01 0.59
C CYS A 18 22.70 -1.31 1.33
N LEU A 19 21.72 -2.20 1.39
CA LEU A 19 21.87 -3.54 1.96
C LEU A 19 22.19 -4.53 0.86
N THR A 20 23.42 -5.01 0.86
CA THR A 20 23.77 -6.26 0.20
C THR A 20 23.16 -7.42 1.00
N ILE A 21 22.00 -7.89 0.55
CA ILE A 21 21.37 -9.10 1.09
C ILE A 21 22.17 -10.30 0.56
N ASN A 22 23.05 -10.85 1.37
CA ASN A 22 23.63 -12.16 1.12
C ASN A 22 22.82 -13.21 1.89
N GLY A 23 22.03 -14.00 1.17
CA GLY A 23 21.69 -15.34 1.61
C GLY A 23 20.24 -15.68 1.92
N ILE A 24 19.27 -15.20 1.14
CA ILE A 24 18.04 -15.96 0.88
C ILE A 24 17.81 -15.82 -0.63
N ASN A 25 17.84 -16.93 -1.37
CA ASN A 25 17.33 -16.99 -2.73
C ASN A 25 15.78 -17.00 -2.66
N ALA A 26 15.17 -15.90 -2.28
CA ALA A 26 13.92 -15.52 -2.89
C ALA A 26 14.31 -15.10 -4.30
N GLU A 27 13.78 -15.72 -5.33
CA GLU A 27 13.87 -15.18 -6.68
C GLU A 27 13.43 -13.74 -6.56
N ALA A 28 14.29 -12.80 -6.97
CA ALA A 28 13.96 -11.39 -6.91
C ALA A 28 12.65 -11.21 -7.70
N ALA A 29 11.66 -10.57 -7.10
CA ALA A 29 10.38 -10.32 -7.75
C ALA A 29 10.65 -9.65 -9.11
N ASP A 30 9.97 -10.11 -10.16
CA ASP A 30 10.26 -9.69 -11.52
C ASP A 30 9.60 -8.34 -11.83
N TYR A 31 10.12 -7.28 -11.18
CA TYR A 31 9.64 -5.91 -11.37
C TYR A 31 9.84 -5.40 -12.80
N GLU A 32 10.81 -5.95 -13.55
CA GLU A 32 11.00 -5.58 -14.96
C GLU A 32 9.79 -6.02 -15.79
N LYS A 33 9.35 -7.28 -15.66
CA LYS A 33 8.14 -7.74 -16.34
C LYS A 33 6.88 -6.99 -15.88
N ALA A 34 6.79 -6.68 -14.59
CA ALA A 34 5.64 -5.95 -14.06
C ALA A 34 5.54 -4.53 -14.64
N SER A 35 6.68 -3.87 -14.92
CA SER A 35 6.71 -2.54 -15.52
C SER A 35 6.45 -2.55 -17.04
N GLU A 36 6.56 -3.71 -17.69
CA GLU A 36 6.32 -3.87 -19.13
C GLU A 36 4.87 -4.23 -19.48
N LEU A 37 4.00 -4.45 -18.49
CA LEU A 37 2.59 -4.75 -18.73
C LEU A 37 1.89 -3.55 -19.40
N ASP A 38 1.11 -3.81 -20.42
CA ASP A 38 0.27 -2.79 -21.07
C ASP A 38 -1.09 -2.70 -20.36
N ILE A 39 -1.08 -2.01 -19.22
CA ILE A 39 -2.28 -1.75 -18.43
C ILE A 39 -2.89 -0.37 -18.70
N SER A 40 -2.31 0.40 -19.62
CA SER A 40 -2.86 1.68 -20.01
C SER A 40 -4.16 1.50 -20.80
N TYR A 41 -5.07 2.44 -20.63
CA TYR A 41 -6.39 2.51 -21.22
C TYR A 41 -7.36 1.41 -20.75
N ASP A 42 -7.02 0.12 -20.88
CA ASP A 42 -7.86 -1.02 -20.50
C ASP A 42 -6.98 -2.15 -19.92
N VAL A 43 -7.10 -2.38 -18.63
CA VAL A 43 -6.32 -3.39 -17.92
C VAL A 43 -6.83 -4.82 -18.11
N SER A 44 -8.02 -4.99 -18.70
CA SER A 44 -8.71 -6.30 -18.75
C SER A 44 -7.92 -7.40 -19.47
N GLY A 45 -7.01 -7.03 -20.37
CA GLY A 45 -6.12 -7.97 -21.05
C GLY A 45 -4.95 -8.50 -20.21
N CYS A 46 -4.70 -7.92 -19.03
CA CYS A 46 -3.51 -8.18 -18.21
C CYS A 46 -3.81 -8.87 -16.87
N TYR A 47 -5.05 -9.16 -16.53
CA TYR A 47 -5.39 -9.75 -15.22
C TYR A 47 -4.66 -11.05 -14.91
N GLU A 48 -4.53 -11.97 -15.89
CA GLU A 48 -3.83 -13.23 -15.69
C GLU A 48 -2.31 -13.01 -15.49
N ASP A 49 -1.71 -12.04 -16.18
CA ASP A 49 -0.28 -11.73 -16.05
C ASP A 49 -0.02 -11.00 -14.72
N ILE A 50 -0.90 -10.08 -14.30
CA ILE A 50 -0.84 -9.42 -13.00
C ILE A 50 -0.92 -10.47 -11.89
N ALA A 51 -1.93 -11.37 -11.93
CA ALA A 51 -2.09 -12.43 -10.96
C ALA A 51 -0.85 -13.33 -10.85
N ALA A 52 -0.29 -13.74 -12.00
CA ALA A 52 0.89 -14.58 -12.03
C ALA A 52 2.12 -13.91 -11.40
N LEU A 53 2.36 -12.62 -11.72
CA LEU A 53 3.46 -11.85 -11.13
C LEU A 53 3.23 -11.59 -9.63
N HIS A 54 1.98 -11.36 -9.23
CA HIS A 54 1.62 -11.21 -7.82
C HIS A 54 1.88 -12.50 -7.03
N ASP A 55 1.54 -13.67 -7.58
CA ASP A 55 1.84 -14.98 -7.00
C ASP A 55 3.35 -15.23 -6.88
N GLU A 56 4.17 -14.64 -7.75
CA GLU A 56 5.64 -14.65 -7.69
C GLU A 56 6.20 -13.63 -6.68
N GLY A 57 5.36 -12.85 -6.00
CA GLY A 57 5.73 -11.88 -4.96
C GLY A 57 5.90 -10.45 -5.45
N VAL A 58 5.48 -10.09 -6.66
CA VAL A 58 5.48 -8.72 -7.13
C VAL A 58 4.39 -7.92 -6.41
N ARG A 59 4.78 -6.81 -5.78
CA ARG A 59 3.88 -5.87 -5.09
C ARG A 59 3.82 -4.49 -5.74
N VAL A 60 4.69 -4.22 -6.70
CA VAL A 60 4.80 -2.92 -7.36
C VAL A 60 4.73 -3.12 -8.87
N PHE A 61 3.67 -2.62 -9.47
CA PHE A 61 3.39 -2.64 -10.90
C PHE A 61 3.56 -1.23 -11.45
N ASP A 62 4.81 -0.83 -11.69
CA ASP A 62 5.17 0.54 -12.08
C ASP A 62 5.23 0.69 -13.60
N THR A 63 4.09 0.60 -14.27
CA THR A 63 4.04 0.68 -15.75
C THR A 63 4.18 2.10 -16.29
N ALA A 64 3.94 3.12 -15.47
CA ALA A 64 4.24 4.51 -15.82
C ALA A 64 5.71 4.88 -15.65
N GLY A 65 6.56 3.97 -15.12
CA GLY A 65 7.99 4.20 -14.95
C GLY A 65 8.33 5.36 -14.02
N LEU A 66 7.56 5.49 -12.94
CA LEU A 66 7.70 6.59 -11.98
C LEU A 66 8.78 6.34 -10.92
N LEU A 67 9.19 5.09 -10.77
CA LEU A 67 10.13 4.63 -9.75
C LEU A 67 11.41 4.06 -10.40
N SER A 68 12.55 4.28 -9.79
CA SER A 68 13.78 3.57 -10.14
C SER A 68 13.72 2.10 -9.72
N ASP A 69 14.63 1.27 -10.23
CA ASP A 69 14.72 -0.15 -9.87
C ASP A 69 14.91 -0.34 -8.36
N GLU A 70 15.79 0.46 -7.75
CA GLU A 70 16.05 0.43 -6.31
C GLU A 70 14.84 0.85 -5.49
N GLU A 71 14.05 1.82 -5.97
CA GLU A 71 12.82 2.25 -5.32
C GLU A 71 11.72 1.19 -5.42
N ARG A 72 11.58 0.51 -6.56
CA ARG A 72 10.63 -0.61 -6.71
C ARG A 72 10.95 -1.75 -5.76
N GLU A 73 12.22 -2.16 -5.69
CA GLU A 73 12.67 -3.21 -4.75
C GLU A 73 12.42 -2.81 -3.29
N ALA A 74 12.78 -1.60 -2.91
CA ALA A 74 12.61 -1.10 -1.55
C ALA A 74 11.14 -0.96 -1.16
N LEU A 75 10.31 -0.47 -2.07
CA LEU A 75 8.86 -0.36 -1.86
C LEU A 75 8.21 -1.74 -1.76
N GLY A 76 8.57 -2.68 -2.66
CA GLY A 76 8.07 -4.05 -2.62
C GLY A 76 8.35 -4.72 -1.29
N ALA A 77 9.59 -4.62 -0.79
CA ALA A 77 9.97 -5.16 0.51
C ALA A 77 9.21 -4.50 1.68
N ALA A 78 8.92 -3.21 1.59
CA ALA A 78 8.11 -2.51 2.58
C ALA A 78 6.64 -3.00 2.56
N LEU A 79 6.05 -3.15 1.38
CA LEU A 79 4.69 -3.67 1.21
C LEU A 79 4.58 -5.13 1.71
N ASP A 80 5.55 -5.99 1.42
CA ASP A 80 5.60 -7.35 1.97
C ASP A 80 5.63 -7.34 3.50
N THR A 81 6.45 -6.49 4.10
CA THR A 81 6.53 -6.36 5.56
C THR A 81 5.20 -5.95 6.17
N VAL A 82 4.52 -4.96 5.57
CA VAL A 82 3.19 -4.52 6.02
C VAL A 82 2.15 -5.61 5.79
N SER A 83 2.18 -6.31 4.65
CA SER A 83 1.29 -7.43 4.35
C SER A 83 1.44 -8.56 5.37
N GLU A 84 2.66 -8.95 5.71
CA GLU A 84 2.93 -9.99 6.72
C GLU A 84 2.42 -9.59 8.11
N HIS A 85 2.56 -8.32 8.48
CA HIS A 85 2.14 -7.84 9.79
C HIS A 85 0.63 -7.68 9.91
N THR A 86 -0.01 -7.12 8.89
CA THR A 86 -1.45 -6.82 8.89
C THR A 86 -2.32 -8.02 8.53
N GLY A 87 -1.77 -8.94 7.72
CA GLY A 87 -2.52 -10.01 7.09
C GLY A 87 -3.35 -9.52 5.90
N PHE A 88 -3.10 -8.31 5.40
CA PHE A 88 -3.72 -7.74 4.22
C PHE A 88 -2.84 -7.93 2.98
N ASP A 89 -3.46 -8.17 1.86
CA ASP A 89 -2.78 -8.16 0.57
C ASP A 89 -2.63 -6.72 0.07
N ILE A 90 -1.40 -6.25 -0.13
CA ILE A 90 -1.12 -4.84 -0.39
C ILE A 90 -0.24 -4.70 -1.62
N ALA A 91 -0.66 -3.86 -2.58
CA ALA A 91 0.11 -3.58 -3.77
C ALA A 91 -0.02 -2.12 -4.24
N VAL A 92 0.88 -1.71 -5.13
CA VAL A 92 0.90 -0.39 -5.77
C VAL A 92 0.92 -0.56 -7.28
N PHE A 93 0.09 0.21 -7.96
CA PHE A 93 0.01 0.31 -9.40
C PHE A 93 0.26 1.74 -9.85
N THR A 94 1.05 1.91 -10.90
CA THR A 94 1.14 3.18 -11.62
C THR A 94 0.77 2.98 -13.09
N ALA A 95 0.03 3.92 -13.67
CA ALA A 95 -0.35 3.91 -15.07
C ALA A 95 -0.19 5.29 -15.70
N GLU A 96 0.17 5.37 -16.98
CA GLU A 96 0.25 6.65 -17.68
C GLU A 96 -1.14 7.19 -18.02
N ASP A 97 -2.05 6.33 -18.46
CA ASP A 97 -3.37 6.70 -18.98
C ASP A 97 -4.39 5.59 -18.68
N ILE A 98 -5.46 5.95 -17.99
CA ILE A 98 -6.60 5.07 -17.71
C ILE A 98 -7.89 5.60 -18.37
N SER A 99 -7.80 6.35 -19.46
CA SER A 99 -8.95 7.01 -20.10
C SER A 99 -10.00 6.06 -20.67
N GLY A 100 -9.78 4.76 -20.63
CA GLY A 100 -10.81 3.73 -20.83
C GLY A 100 -11.83 3.65 -19.69
N TYR A 101 -11.49 4.20 -18.54
CA TYR A 101 -12.33 4.28 -17.34
C TYR A 101 -12.76 5.72 -17.06
N GLU A 102 -13.94 5.90 -16.46
CA GLU A 102 -14.42 7.22 -16.06
C GLU A 102 -13.77 7.72 -14.77
N ARG A 103 -13.36 6.78 -13.90
CA ARG A 103 -12.77 7.08 -12.58
C ARG A 103 -11.63 6.11 -12.28
N THR A 104 -10.60 6.61 -11.60
CA THR A 104 -9.48 5.80 -11.09
C THR A 104 -9.96 4.73 -10.11
N GLN A 105 -11.04 4.99 -9.38
CA GLN A 105 -11.70 4.01 -8.53
C GLN A 105 -12.14 2.78 -9.32
N ASP A 106 -12.90 2.96 -10.41
CA ASP A 106 -13.43 1.85 -11.21
C ASP A 106 -12.28 0.99 -11.78
N TYR A 107 -11.19 1.65 -12.17
CA TYR A 107 -9.98 0.98 -12.64
C TYR A 107 -9.28 0.19 -11.52
N ALA A 108 -9.16 0.76 -10.32
CA ALA A 108 -8.55 0.10 -9.17
C ALA A 108 -9.38 -1.10 -8.69
N ASP A 109 -10.71 -0.92 -8.60
CA ASP A 109 -11.63 -1.98 -8.21
C ASP A 109 -11.59 -3.14 -9.22
N ASP A 110 -11.54 -2.86 -10.53
CA ASP A 110 -11.42 -3.88 -11.58
C ASP A 110 -10.10 -4.67 -11.48
N ILE A 111 -8.97 -4.02 -11.18
CA ILE A 111 -7.71 -4.73 -10.93
C ILE A 111 -7.85 -5.64 -9.72
N TYR A 112 -8.33 -5.10 -8.61
CA TYR A 112 -8.44 -5.85 -7.36
C TYR A 112 -9.28 -7.10 -7.53
N ASP A 113 -10.47 -6.94 -8.10
CA ASP A 113 -11.45 -8.02 -8.22
C ASP A 113 -11.06 -9.09 -9.25
N ASN A 114 -10.45 -8.67 -10.37
CA ASN A 114 -10.25 -9.57 -11.50
C ASN A 114 -8.82 -10.15 -11.58
N ALA A 115 -7.82 -9.51 -10.96
CA ALA A 115 -6.47 -10.06 -10.88
C ALA A 115 -6.22 -10.88 -9.60
N GLY A 116 -7.26 -11.10 -8.78
CA GLY A 116 -7.25 -12.05 -7.66
C GLY A 116 -6.50 -11.56 -6.44
N PHE A 117 -6.52 -10.26 -6.17
CA PHE A 117 -5.96 -9.69 -4.94
C PHE A 117 -6.79 -10.05 -3.71
N GLY A 118 -6.12 -9.99 -2.57
CA GLY A 118 -6.73 -10.19 -1.26
C GLY A 118 -6.44 -11.54 -0.62
N TYR A 119 -6.16 -11.52 0.68
CA TYR A 119 -5.93 -12.73 1.46
C TYR A 119 -7.19 -13.23 2.14
N GLY A 120 -7.23 -14.56 2.33
CA GLY A 120 -8.31 -15.22 3.05
C GLY A 120 -9.59 -15.41 2.25
N ALA A 121 -10.68 -15.74 2.95
CA ALA A 121 -11.96 -16.05 2.32
C ALA A 121 -12.75 -14.80 1.90
N ASP A 122 -12.40 -13.66 2.48
CA ASP A 122 -13.03 -12.34 2.28
C ASP A 122 -12.19 -11.41 1.39
N ASN A 123 -11.08 -11.94 0.81
CA ASN A 123 -10.16 -11.20 -0.04
C ASN A 123 -9.66 -9.89 0.62
N SER A 124 -9.19 -9.99 1.88
CA SER A 124 -8.75 -8.84 2.65
C SER A 124 -7.49 -8.19 2.08
N GLY A 125 -7.55 -6.90 1.80
CA GLY A 125 -6.40 -6.15 1.32
C GLY A 125 -6.73 -4.76 0.78
N CYS A 126 -5.72 -4.12 0.19
CA CYS A 126 -5.87 -2.83 -0.45
C CYS A 126 -4.80 -2.58 -1.51
N ILE A 127 -5.14 -1.82 -2.53
CA ILE A 127 -4.18 -1.35 -3.52
C ILE A 127 -4.23 0.16 -3.68
N LEU A 128 -3.06 0.78 -3.91
CA LEU A 128 -2.95 2.15 -4.37
C LEU A 128 -2.76 2.15 -5.89
N VAL A 129 -3.61 2.86 -6.60
CA VAL A 129 -3.43 3.17 -8.03
C VAL A 129 -3.10 4.63 -8.19
N MET A 130 -2.07 4.96 -8.96
CA MET A 130 -1.70 6.32 -9.37
C MET A 130 -1.66 6.41 -10.90
N GLU A 131 -2.33 7.41 -11.44
CA GLU A 131 -2.41 7.68 -12.87
C GLU A 131 -1.87 9.08 -13.14
N THR A 132 -1.10 9.26 -14.21
CA THR A 132 -0.37 10.50 -14.49
C THR A 132 -0.92 11.31 -15.65
N TYR A 133 -1.94 10.84 -16.37
CA TYR A 133 -2.52 11.57 -17.50
C TYR A 133 -3.19 12.88 -17.05
N GLY A 134 -2.93 13.96 -17.77
CA GLY A 134 -3.50 15.27 -17.50
C GLY A 134 -3.04 15.87 -16.18
N ASN A 135 -3.93 15.96 -15.20
CA ASN A 135 -3.60 16.43 -13.84
C ASN A 135 -3.24 15.28 -12.91
N GLY A 136 -3.31 14.07 -13.40
CA GLY A 136 -3.15 12.86 -12.62
C GLY A 136 -4.30 12.58 -11.65
N SER A 137 -4.40 11.35 -11.21
CA SER A 137 -5.32 10.94 -10.17
C SER A 137 -4.77 9.74 -9.38
N ALA A 138 -5.31 9.52 -8.19
CA ALA A 138 -4.97 8.35 -7.39
C ALA A 138 -6.18 7.85 -6.61
N HIS A 139 -6.20 6.54 -6.32
CA HIS A 139 -7.23 5.92 -5.52
C HIS A 139 -6.66 4.77 -4.70
N ILE A 140 -7.20 4.57 -3.49
CA ILE A 140 -6.95 3.38 -2.68
C ILE A 140 -8.23 2.55 -2.70
N SER A 141 -8.19 1.37 -3.34
CA SER A 141 -9.25 0.37 -3.22
C SER A 141 -9.00 -0.53 -2.03
N THR A 142 -10.04 -0.86 -1.27
CA THR A 142 -9.96 -1.70 -0.07
C THR A 142 -11.03 -2.79 -0.13
N ALA A 143 -10.69 -4.00 0.35
CA ALA A 143 -11.61 -5.13 0.38
C ALA A 143 -11.47 -5.96 1.67
N GLY A 144 -12.50 -6.76 1.95
CA GLY A 144 -12.52 -7.68 3.08
C GLY A 144 -12.37 -6.98 4.43
N ASP A 145 -11.65 -7.60 5.35
CA ASP A 145 -11.40 -7.03 6.68
C ASP A 145 -10.60 -5.72 6.63
N ALA A 146 -9.85 -5.44 5.56
CA ALA A 146 -9.10 -4.20 5.44
C ALA A 146 -10.01 -2.95 5.47
N ILE A 147 -11.25 -3.03 4.97
CA ILE A 147 -12.24 -1.93 5.02
C ILE A 147 -12.49 -1.45 6.44
N ARG A 148 -12.38 -2.33 7.43
CA ARG A 148 -12.68 -2.03 8.84
C ARG A 148 -11.58 -1.19 9.50
N TYR A 149 -10.38 -1.26 8.98
CA TYR A 149 -9.20 -0.53 9.45
C TYR A 149 -8.93 0.69 8.59
N ILE A 150 -9.01 0.53 7.26
CA ILE A 150 -8.75 1.55 6.26
C ILE A 150 -10.09 2.03 5.72
N THR A 151 -10.74 2.89 6.47
CA THR A 151 -12.04 3.46 6.15
C THR A 151 -11.91 4.65 5.24
N ASP A 152 -13.01 5.18 4.70
CA ASP A 152 -13.00 6.42 3.91
C ASP A 152 -12.22 7.53 4.62
N ARG A 153 -12.43 7.70 5.94
CA ARG A 153 -11.67 8.67 6.73
C ARG A 153 -10.19 8.33 6.85
N GLY A 154 -9.87 7.04 6.93
CA GLY A 154 -8.49 6.56 6.94
C GLY A 154 -7.81 6.81 5.58
N VAL A 155 -8.52 6.59 4.49
CA VAL A 155 -8.08 6.93 3.14
C VAL A 155 -7.81 8.43 3.01
N ASP A 156 -8.75 9.29 3.43
CA ASP A 156 -8.55 10.75 3.44
C ASP A 156 -7.30 11.14 4.25
N TYR A 157 -7.11 10.51 5.42
CA TYR A 157 -5.93 10.77 6.25
C TYR A 157 -4.62 10.39 5.55
N ILE A 158 -4.57 9.25 4.86
CA ILE A 158 -3.40 8.83 4.07
C ILE A 158 -3.14 9.81 2.93
N PHE A 159 -4.18 10.26 2.27
CA PHE A 159 -4.03 11.17 1.14
C PHE A 159 -3.59 12.58 1.54
N ASP A 160 -4.04 13.10 2.67
CA ASP A 160 -3.95 14.53 2.96
C ASP A 160 -3.09 14.88 4.20
N GLU A 161 -2.99 14.02 5.21
CA GLU A 161 -2.55 14.44 6.54
C GLU A 161 -1.42 13.62 7.18
N ILE A 162 -1.13 12.42 6.69
CA ILE A 162 -0.29 11.42 7.37
C ILE A 162 1.13 11.91 7.70
N ASP A 163 1.69 12.80 6.90
CA ASP A 163 3.01 13.42 7.15
C ASP A 163 2.88 14.90 7.54
N ASN A 164 2.46 15.14 8.80
CA ASN A 164 2.35 16.48 9.39
C ASN A 164 1.49 17.48 8.59
N GLY A 165 0.38 17.02 8.03
CA GLY A 165 -0.54 17.82 7.21
C GLY A 165 -0.17 17.80 5.72
N SER A 166 0.60 16.82 5.31
CA SER A 166 0.84 16.41 3.93
C SER A 166 0.55 14.93 3.81
N GLY A 167 0.27 14.44 2.61
CA GLY A 167 -0.02 13.04 2.38
C GLY A 167 0.34 12.64 0.95
N VAL A 168 -0.21 11.54 0.50
CA VAL A 168 0.03 10.99 -0.84
C VAL A 168 -0.18 12.06 -1.92
N TRP A 169 -1.25 12.87 -1.84
CA TRP A 169 -1.52 13.92 -2.82
C TRP A 169 -0.45 14.99 -2.90
N THR A 170 0.13 15.38 -1.78
CA THR A 170 1.19 16.40 -1.76
C THR A 170 2.40 15.92 -2.54
N TYR A 171 2.88 14.72 -2.23
CA TYR A 171 4.08 14.15 -2.86
C TYR A 171 3.83 13.72 -4.30
N PHE A 172 2.64 13.21 -4.60
CA PHE A 172 2.23 12.94 -5.98
C PHE A 172 2.28 14.20 -6.84
N ALA A 173 1.73 15.32 -6.35
CA ALA A 173 1.74 16.60 -7.08
C ALA A 173 3.15 17.20 -7.21
N GLU A 174 4.05 16.90 -6.30
CA GLU A 174 5.46 17.32 -6.35
C GLU A 174 6.32 16.41 -7.24
N GLY A 175 5.78 15.26 -7.68
CA GLY A 175 6.49 14.23 -8.46
C GLY A 175 7.40 13.34 -7.62
N ASP A 176 7.26 13.36 -6.29
CA ASP A 176 7.94 12.44 -5.38
C ASP A 176 7.09 11.18 -5.18
N TYR A 177 6.99 10.39 -6.25
CA TYR A 177 6.13 9.21 -6.31
C TYR A 177 6.54 8.12 -5.33
N TYR A 178 7.86 7.94 -5.12
CA TYR A 178 8.35 6.98 -4.14
C TYR A 178 7.89 7.32 -2.72
N LYS A 179 7.97 8.61 -2.34
CA LYS A 179 7.47 9.06 -1.04
C LYS A 179 5.95 8.90 -0.94
N ALA A 180 5.20 9.21 -1.99
CA ALA A 180 3.76 8.99 -2.03
C ALA A 180 3.39 7.53 -1.77
N CYS A 181 4.03 6.58 -2.48
CA CYS A 181 3.82 5.14 -2.28
C CYS A 181 4.24 4.67 -0.88
N THR A 182 5.35 5.20 -0.35
CA THR A 182 5.82 4.87 0.99
C THR A 182 4.82 5.32 2.06
N LEU A 183 4.23 6.51 1.90
CA LEU A 183 3.19 7.01 2.81
C LEU A 183 1.92 6.17 2.77
N PHE A 184 1.56 5.59 1.63
CA PHE A 184 0.47 4.62 1.56
C PHE A 184 0.77 3.40 2.44
N ALA A 185 1.94 2.78 2.30
CA ALA A 185 2.34 1.63 3.12
C ALA A 185 2.40 1.97 4.63
N GLU A 186 3.00 3.12 4.98
CA GLU A 186 3.04 3.63 6.36
C GLU A 186 1.63 3.88 6.91
N GLY A 187 0.71 4.37 6.08
CA GLY A 187 -0.66 4.66 6.46
C GLY A 187 -1.48 3.39 6.74
N VAL A 188 -1.34 2.37 5.89
CA VAL A 188 -1.97 1.06 6.11
C VAL A 188 -1.51 0.47 7.45
N GLU A 189 -0.20 0.47 7.69
CA GLU A 189 0.39 -0.03 8.93
C GLU A 189 -0.11 0.74 10.17
N LEU A 190 -0.15 2.07 10.06
CA LEU A 190 -0.61 2.93 11.15
C LEU A 190 -2.08 2.67 11.49
N LEU A 191 -2.96 2.67 10.49
CA LEU A 191 -4.40 2.46 10.69
C LEU A 191 -4.69 1.06 11.22
N TYR A 192 -3.99 0.04 10.74
CA TYR A 192 -4.08 -1.30 11.31
C TYR A 192 -3.67 -1.33 12.78
N SER A 193 -2.57 -0.66 13.13
CA SER A 193 -2.07 -0.59 14.51
C SER A 193 -3.00 0.17 15.46
N GLU A 194 -3.71 1.19 14.96
CA GLU A 194 -4.74 1.90 15.72
C GLU A 194 -5.95 1.02 16.00
N GLY A 195 -6.16 0.00 15.17
CA GLY A 195 -7.27 -0.94 15.27
C GLY A 195 -8.57 -0.37 14.71
N ILE A 196 -9.62 -1.17 14.80
CA ILE A 196 -10.95 -0.78 14.35
C ILE A 196 -11.48 0.34 15.25
N SER A 197 -11.94 1.43 14.65
CA SER A 197 -12.52 2.55 15.39
C SER A 197 -13.84 2.16 16.08
N GLU A 198 -14.08 2.63 17.30
CA GLU A 198 -15.29 2.31 18.08
C GLU A 198 -16.58 2.83 17.41
N ASP A 199 -16.48 3.86 16.58
CA ASP A 199 -17.59 4.45 15.81
C ASP A 199 -17.72 3.85 14.41
N GLN A 200 -16.87 2.88 14.05
CA GLN A 200 -16.94 2.16 12.80
C GLN A 200 -18.10 1.16 12.83
N ALA A 201 -18.99 1.35 11.89
CA ALA A 201 -19.97 0.35 11.58
C ALA A 201 -19.28 -0.84 10.90
N ASN A 202 -19.56 -2.04 11.38
CA ASN A 202 -19.14 -3.25 10.70
C ASN A 202 -20.10 -3.52 9.56
N TYR A 203 -19.56 -3.73 8.38
CA TYR A 203 -20.32 -4.11 7.20
C TYR A 203 -20.12 -5.60 6.93
N ASP A 204 -21.20 -6.27 6.56
CA ASP A 204 -21.09 -7.50 5.82
C ASP A 204 -20.59 -7.16 4.41
N THR A 205 -19.42 -7.68 4.06
CA THR A 205 -18.73 -7.38 2.81
C THR A 205 -19.47 -7.90 1.58
N GLU A 206 -20.35 -8.91 1.72
CA GLU A 206 -21.18 -9.43 0.63
C GLU A 206 -22.47 -8.63 0.43
N THR A 207 -23.03 -8.09 1.50
CA THR A 207 -24.35 -7.43 1.44
C THR A 207 -24.28 -5.92 1.63
N GLY A 208 -23.17 -5.39 2.16
CA GLY A 208 -23.03 -3.99 2.55
C GLY A 208 -23.91 -3.61 3.75
N GLU A 209 -24.51 -4.57 4.42
CA GLU A 209 -25.37 -4.33 5.58
C GLU A 209 -24.52 -4.20 6.85
N LEU A 210 -24.93 -3.29 7.74
CA LEU A 210 -24.34 -3.13 9.07
C LEU A 210 -24.61 -4.37 9.92
N ASP A 211 -23.57 -4.99 10.47
CA ASP A 211 -23.70 -6.04 11.46
C ASP A 211 -23.98 -5.44 12.86
N PRO A 212 -25.20 -5.51 13.36
CA PRO A 212 -25.53 -4.93 14.67
C PRO A 212 -25.02 -5.74 15.87
N TYR A 213 -24.46 -6.92 15.63
CA TYR A 213 -24.02 -7.85 16.68
C TYR A 213 -22.50 -8.02 16.77
N TYR A 214 -21.74 -7.20 16.04
CA TYR A 214 -20.29 -7.28 16.08
C TYR A 214 -19.78 -6.83 17.45
N GLU A 215 -19.30 -7.78 18.26
CA GLU A 215 -18.49 -7.47 19.44
C GLU A 215 -17.07 -7.15 18.95
N LEU A 216 -16.66 -5.90 19.16
CA LEU A 216 -15.27 -5.48 18.89
C LEU A 216 -14.32 -6.45 19.60
N GLU A 217 -13.50 -7.16 18.83
CA GLU A 217 -12.40 -7.93 19.41
C GLU A 217 -11.58 -7.00 20.31
N PRO A 218 -11.21 -7.46 21.52
CA PRO A 218 -10.39 -6.62 22.39
C PRO A 218 -9.12 -6.25 21.66
N LYS A 219 -8.82 -4.93 21.57
CA LYS A 219 -7.61 -4.42 20.92
C LYS A 219 -6.42 -5.30 21.30
N LYS A 220 -5.87 -6.04 20.35
CA LYS A 220 -4.54 -6.63 20.53
C LYS A 220 -3.64 -5.47 20.92
N LYS A 221 -2.87 -5.66 21.99
CA LYS A 221 -1.96 -4.63 22.50
C LYS A 221 -1.04 -4.23 21.36
N SER A 222 -1.39 -3.14 20.67
CA SER A 222 -0.62 -2.66 19.53
C SER A 222 0.77 -2.30 20.03
N LEU A 223 1.78 -2.73 19.31
CA LEU A 223 3.12 -2.17 19.46
C LEU A 223 2.99 -0.66 19.17
N ASP A 224 3.74 0.16 19.92
CA ASP A 224 3.82 1.58 19.63
C ASP A 224 4.21 1.75 18.13
N PRO A 225 3.52 2.60 17.33
CA PRO A 225 3.90 2.86 15.94
C PRO A 225 5.39 3.13 15.74
N LEU A 226 6.06 3.74 16.74
CA LEU A 226 7.51 3.87 16.81
C LEU A 226 8.25 2.52 16.98
N GLU A 227 7.66 1.55 17.64
CA GLU A 227 8.24 0.21 17.81
C GLU A 227 8.09 -0.60 16.52
N ILE A 228 7.00 -0.39 15.78
CA ILE A 228 6.76 -1.03 14.48
C ILE A 228 7.68 -0.44 13.41
N LEU A 229 7.77 0.89 13.31
CA LEU A 229 8.73 1.54 12.43
C LEU A 229 10.18 1.19 12.78
N ALA A 230 10.48 1.01 14.06
CA ALA A 230 11.79 0.53 14.50
C ALA A 230 11.99 -0.96 14.15
N ALA A 231 10.96 -1.79 14.20
CA ALA A 231 11.03 -3.20 13.80
C ALA A 231 11.19 -3.33 12.28
N ILE A 232 10.47 -2.53 11.49
CA ILE A 232 10.65 -2.42 10.04
C ILE A 232 12.08 -1.95 9.72
N ALA A 233 12.56 -0.89 10.37
CA ALA A 233 13.92 -0.41 10.19
C ALA A 233 14.99 -1.42 10.68
N ILE A 234 14.69 -2.21 11.72
CA ILE A 234 15.60 -3.24 12.25
C ILE A 234 15.57 -4.50 11.39
N SER A 235 14.42 -4.90 10.83
CA SER A 235 14.35 -6.01 9.89
C SER A 235 15.07 -5.67 8.57
N LEU A 236 15.01 -4.42 8.14
CA LEU A 236 15.82 -3.89 7.03
C LEU A 236 17.33 -3.84 7.35
N ILE A 237 17.72 -3.74 8.65
CA ILE A 237 19.12 -3.71 9.10
C ILE A 237 19.59 -5.13 9.47
N ALA A 238 18.72 -6.00 9.96
CA ALA A 238 19.04 -7.33 10.47
C ALA A 238 18.85 -8.46 9.45
N GLY A 239 18.57 -8.13 8.18
CA GLY A 239 18.77 -9.03 7.05
C GLY A 239 20.25 -9.35 6.82
N ILE A 240 21.03 -9.35 7.91
CA ILE A 240 22.42 -9.80 8.01
C ILE A 240 22.42 -11.23 8.56
#